data_e751390a7811c7a70017cffc83141b70
#
_entry.id   e751390a7811c7a70017cffc83141b70
#
_cell.length_a   1.000
_cell.length_b   1.000
_cell.length_c   1.000
_cell.angle_alpha   90.00
_cell.angle_beta   90.00
_cell.angle_gamma   90.00
#
_symmetry.space_group_name_H-M   'P 1'
#
loop_
_entity.id
_entity.type
_entity.pdbx_description
1 polymer ?
#
loop_
_entity_poly.entity_id
_entity_poly.type
_entity_poly.pdbx_seq_one_letter_code
_entity_poly.pdbx_strand_id
1 'polypeptide(L)'
;SDFKGFAACPGVQVAACCDVDTMKTERFRRRVAEWQASKGMNQRCDQYEFYEDLLERKDIDAIEVATPENWHALATIHSCQSGKDVYCQKPLAYTISEGLAMVKAVRNNKRVLQVGSQQRSSKEFQAAIDMVQNGAIGHIEKIYARVGEPPTPLSLPEMPVPANLNFNQWMGPLNDPKIHYHPDLCPPISLDPEENEKLWGAWRWYQETGNGYTADWGAHMFDIAQAAIGMDGSGPVEFTPKGYNGTQYSTMRYANGIVMTEQPYLEDNPDAQGIKFVGDNGWIEVARGYINCSDQSKIPSDLK
;
A
#
# COMPACT_ATOMS: atom_id res chain seq x y z
N SER A 1 7.33 1.09 8.73
CA SER A 1 6.49 0.02 9.32
C SER A 1 7.04 -1.35 8.94
N ASP A 2 7.38 -1.59 7.69
CA ASP A 2 7.75 -2.89 7.14
C ASP A 2 9.05 -3.44 7.73
N PHE A 3 10.07 -2.61 7.88
CA PHE A 3 11.29 -2.98 8.59
C PHE A 3 11.01 -3.60 9.98
N LYS A 4 10.06 -3.07 10.76
CA LYS A 4 9.70 -3.66 12.07
C LYS A 4 9.10 -5.06 11.91
N GLY A 5 8.30 -5.28 10.88
CA GLY A 5 7.72 -6.57 10.55
C GLY A 5 8.80 -7.60 10.20
N PHE A 6 9.68 -7.27 9.26
CA PHE A 6 10.78 -8.16 8.87
C PHE A 6 11.78 -8.39 10.00
N ALA A 7 12.12 -7.36 10.76
CA ALA A 7 13.01 -7.46 11.92
C ALA A 7 12.48 -8.36 13.05
N ALA A 8 11.18 -8.63 13.09
CA ALA A 8 10.56 -9.56 14.02
C ALA A 8 10.61 -11.02 13.53
N CYS A 9 10.87 -11.26 12.24
CA CYS A 9 10.95 -12.60 11.69
C CYS A 9 12.29 -13.27 12.04
N PRO A 10 12.31 -14.55 12.44
CA PRO A 10 13.56 -15.25 12.72
C PRO A 10 14.35 -15.46 11.43
N GLY A 11 15.68 -15.33 11.50
CA GLY A 11 16.60 -15.58 10.39
C GLY A 11 16.71 -14.46 9.36
N VAL A 12 15.97 -13.35 9.51
CA VAL A 12 16.08 -12.20 8.63
C VAL A 12 17.35 -11.42 8.93
N GLN A 13 18.07 -11.04 7.87
CA GLN A 13 19.23 -10.16 7.89
C GLN A 13 19.00 -9.04 6.87
N VAL A 14 19.24 -7.80 7.27
CA VAL A 14 19.16 -6.65 6.35
C VAL A 14 20.57 -6.34 5.84
N ALA A 15 20.86 -6.79 4.63
CA ALA A 15 22.20 -6.74 4.05
C ALA A 15 22.48 -5.44 3.29
N ALA A 16 21.44 -4.76 2.79
CA ALA A 16 21.57 -3.53 2.01
C ALA A 16 20.31 -2.66 2.09
N CYS A 17 20.48 -1.38 1.76
CA CYS A 17 19.40 -0.44 1.51
C CYS A 17 19.72 0.42 0.28
N CYS A 18 18.66 0.87 -0.39
CA CYS A 18 18.75 1.72 -1.57
C CYS A 18 17.70 2.84 -1.49
N ASP A 19 18.12 4.06 -1.71
CA ASP A 19 17.26 5.23 -1.93
C ASP A 19 18.03 6.27 -2.74
N VAL A 20 17.33 7.01 -3.54
CA VAL A 20 17.88 8.14 -4.33
C VAL A 20 18.14 9.39 -3.48
N ASP A 21 17.80 9.35 -2.20
CA ASP A 21 18.12 10.34 -1.19
C ASP A 21 19.14 9.76 -0.20
N THR A 22 20.37 10.29 -0.23
CA THR A 22 21.49 9.81 0.59
C THR A 22 21.24 9.97 2.10
N MET A 23 20.43 10.94 2.51
CA MET A 23 20.03 11.11 3.92
C MET A 23 19.10 9.98 4.37
N LYS A 24 18.21 9.52 3.50
CA LYS A 24 17.30 8.39 3.79
C LYS A 24 18.05 7.08 3.93
N THR A 25 19.01 6.80 3.03
CA THR A 25 19.84 5.60 3.15
C THR A 25 20.66 5.60 4.42
N GLU A 26 21.31 6.74 4.77
CA GLU A 26 22.12 6.83 5.99
C GLU A 26 21.29 6.68 7.25
N ARG A 27 20.12 7.33 7.32
CA ARG A 27 19.18 7.19 8.44
C ARG A 27 18.70 5.73 8.61
N PHE A 28 18.37 5.07 7.50
CA PHE A 28 17.94 3.67 7.53
C PHE A 28 19.09 2.74 7.95
N ARG A 29 20.29 2.95 7.41
CA ARG A 29 21.48 2.18 7.78
C ARG A 29 21.79 2.26 9.28
N ARG A 30 21.72 3.46 9.87
CA ARG A 30 21.88 3.65 11.35
C ARG A 30 20.85 2.82 12.12
N ARG A 31 19.60 2.90 11.73
CA ARG A 31 18.51 2.14 12.36
C ARG A 31 18.70 0.62 12.24
N VAL A 32 19.19 0.14 11.09
CA VAL A 32 19.52 -1.29 10.89
C VAL A 32 20.69 -1.67 11.80
N ALA A 33 21.74 -0.86 11.86
CA ALA A 33 22.91 -1.14 12.70
C ALA A 33 22.53 -1.22 14.21
N GLU A 34 21.70 -0.33 14.70
CA GLU A 34 21.17 -0.37 16.09
C GLU A 34 20.37 -1.66 16.34
N TRP A 35 19.47 -2.01 15.42
CA TRP A 35 18.71 -3.25 15.52
C TRP A 35 19.60 -4.50 15.50
N GLN A 36 20.56 -4.58 14.58
CA GLN A 36 21.51 -5.70 14.48
C GLN A 36 22.34 -5.82 15.76
N ALA A 37 22.85 -4.72 16.28
CA ALA A 37 23.60 -4.69 17.54
C ALA A 37 22.75 -5.21 18.71
N SER A 38 21.47 -4.83 18.78
CA SER A 38 20.54 -5.33 19.80
C SER A 38 20.28 -6.85 19.74
N LYS A 39 20.56 -7.47 18.59
CA LYS A 39 20.43 -8.91 18.34
C LYS A 39 21.76 -9.65 18.36
N GLY A 40 22.87 -8.98 18.66
CA GLY A 40 24.22 -9.56 18.63
C GLY A 40 24.71 -9.93 17.22
N MET A 41 24.14 -9.29 16.18
CA MET A 41 24.52 -9.49 14.78
C MET A 41 25.61 -8.52 14.37
N ASN A 42 26.62 -9.00 13.62
CA ASN A 42 27.74 -8.18 13.12
C ASN A 42 27.69 -7.96 11.60
N GLN A 43 26.51 -8.00 11.01
CA GLN A 43 26.39 -7.81 9.57
C GLN A 43 26.38 -6.31 9.23
N ARG A 44 27.02 -5.97 8.10
CA ARG A 44 26.98 -4.62 7.54
C ARG A 44 25.78 -4.47 6.63
N CYS A 45 25.04 -3.33 6.76
CA CYS A 45 24.05 -2.91 5.79
C CYS A 45 24.72 -1.95 4.79
N ASP A 46 24.89 -2.37 3.55
CA ASP A 46 25.48 -1.54 2.49
C ASP A 46 24.46 -0.59 1.89
N GLN A 47 24.94 0.56 1.37
CA GLN A 47 24.08 1.62 0.83
C GLN A 47 24.24 1.71 -0.68
N TYR A 48 23.14 1.90 -1.39
CA TYR A 48 23.10 2.06 -2.83
C TYR A 48 22.20 3.25 -3.20
N GLU A 49 22.58 3.99 -4.22
CA GLU A 49 21.73 5.01 -4.86
C GLU A 49 20.89 4.38 -5.98
N PHE A 50 21.49 3.46 -6.74
CA PHE A 50 20.84 2.74 -7.84
C PHE A 50 20.50 1.31 -7.41
N TYR A 51 19.24 0.93 -7.54
CA TYR A 51 18.80 -0.41 -7.13
C TYR A 51 19.36 -1.50 -8.03
N GLU A 52 19.71 -1.16 -9.28
CA GLU A 52 20.37 -2.08 -10.22
C GLU A 52 21.67 -2.62 -9.66
N ASP A 53 22.51 -1.75 -9.07
CA ASP A 53 23.77 -2.15 -8.43
C ASP A 53 23.53 -3.08 -7.24
N LEU A 54 22.47 -2.82 -6.47
CA LEU A 54 22.07 -3.70 -5.37
C LEU A 54 21.63 -5.07 -5.90
N LEU A 55 20.94 -5.13 -7.04
CA LEU A 55 20.46 -6.38 -7.64
C LEU A 55 21.58 -7.28 -8.16
N GLU A 56 22.79 -6.76 -8.43
CA GLU A 56 23.96 -7.55 -8.82
C GLU A 56 24.47 -8.46 -7.69
N ARG A 57 24.15 -8.15 -6.44
CA ARG A 57 24.56 -8.95 -5.27
C ARG A 57 23.94 -10.33 -5.28
N LYS A 58 24.79 -11.36 -5.07
CA LYS A 58 24.38 -12.77 -5.06
C LYS A 58 24.00 -13.28 -3.67
N ASP A 59 24.33 -12.55 -2.63
CA ASP A 59 24.04 -12.85 -1.23
C ASP A 59 22.70 -12.27 -0.73
N ILE A 60 21.91 -11.65 -1.60
CA ILE A 60 20.57 -11.16 -1.32
C ILE A 60 19.54 -12.12 -1.91
N ASP A 61 18.65 -12.64 -1.07
CA ASP A 61 17.60 -13.58 -1.46
C ASP A 61 16.29 -12.88 -1.86
N ALA A 62 15.96 -11.76 -1.18
CA ALA A 62 14.71 -11.06 -1.36
C ALA A 62 14.87 -9.54 -1.29
N ILE A 63 13.99 -8.83 -1.97
CA ILE A 63 13.92 -7.36 -2.02
C ILE A 63 12.59 -6.88 -1.45
N GLU A 64 12.64 -5.88 -0.57
CA GLU A 64 11.50 -5.08 -0.21
C GLU A 64 11.45 -3.83 -1.11
N VAL A 65 10.38 -3.67 -1.88
CA VAL A 65 10.11 -2.49 -2.72
C VAL A 65 9.11 -1.61 -1.99
N ALA A 66 9.59 -0.52 -1.39
CA ALA A 66 8.80 0.45 -0.62
C ALA A 66 8.95 1.89 -1.16
N THR A 67 9.19 2.00 -2.44
CA THR A 67 9.30 3.25 -3.22
C THR A 67 7.93 3.91 -3.43
N PRO A 68 7.84 5.09 -4.05
CA PRO A 68 6.61 5.53 -4.71
C PRO A 68 6.14 4.51 -5.77
N GLU A 69 4.82 4.46 -6.00
CA GLU A 69 4.19 3.39 -6.80
C GLU A 69 4.62 3.35 -8.27
N ASN A 70 5.09 4.47 -8.82
CA ASN A 70 5.66 4.54 -10.17
C ASN A 70 6.92 3.68 -10.36
N TRP A 71 7.63 3.36 -9.27
CA TRP A 71 8.80 2.49 -9.27
C TRP A 71 8.49 1.01 -9.00
N HIS A 72 7.30 0.69 -8.46
CA HIS A 72 6.97 -0.66 -8.02
C HIS A 72 7.16 -1.70 -9.13
N ALA A 73 6.68 -1.40 -10.34
CA ALA A 73 6.74 -2.34 -11.45
C ALA A 73 8.18 -2.64 -11.91
N LEU A 74 8.98 -1.61 -12.19
CA LEU A 74 10.35 -1.81 -12.66
C LEU A 74 11.20 -2.50 -11.61
N ALA A 75 11.19 -2.03 -10.37
CA ALA A 75 11.97 -2.63 -9.28
C ALA A 75 11.58 -4.09 -9.04
N THR A 76 10.29 -4.43 -9.07
CA THR A 76 9.81 -5.81 -8.92
C THR A 76 10.22 -6.69 -10.09
N ILE A 77 10.04 -6.23 -11.33
CA ILE A 77 10.39 -6.99 -12.53
C ILE A 77 11.88 -7.29 -12.57
N HIS A 78 12.72 -6.29 -12.36
CA HIS A 78 14.18 -6.45 -12.36
C HIS A 78 14.67 -7.34 -11.20
N SER A 79 14.06 -7.23 -10.02
CA SER A 79 14.33 -8.13 -8.90
C SER A 79 14.04 -9.59 -9.26
N CYS A 80 12.88 -9.87 -9.85
CA CYS A 80 12.53 -11.21 -10.30
C CYS A 80 13.49 -11.75 -11.38
N GLN A 81 13.88 -10.91 -12.35
CA GLN A 81 14.85 -11.26 -13.39
C GLN A 81 16.25 -11.54 -12.82
N SER A 82 16.61 -10.86 -11.73
CA SER A 82 17.87 -11.09 -10.99
C SER A 82 17.80 -12.29 -10.03
N GLY A 83 16.67 -13.04 -10.05
CA GLY A 83 16.50 -14.27 -9.27
C GLY A 83 16.12 -14.05 -7.80
N LYS A 84 15.59 -12.87 -7.44
CA LYS A 84 15.22 -12.52 -6.07
C LYS A 84 13.71 -12.57 -5.89
N ASP A 85 13.27 -12.97 -4.71
CA ASP A 85 11.88 -12.86 -4.30
C ASP A 85 11.56 -11.41 -3.88
N VAL A 86 10.29 -11.03 -3.89
CA VAL A 86 9.91 -9.62 -3.71
C VAL A 86 8.76 -9.47 -2.72
N TYR A 87 8.91 -8.53 -1.79
CA TYR A 87 7.80 -7.92 -1.08
C TYR A 87 7.60 -6.52 -1.65
N CYS A 88 6.47 -6.27 -2.32
CA CYS A 88 6.16 -4.98 -2.92
C CYS A 88 5.05 -4.29 -2.15
N GLN A 89 5.27 -3.04 -1.75
CA GLN A 89 4.26 -2.24 -1.09
C GLN A 89 3.02 -2.02 -1.96
N LYS A 90 1.91 -1.71 -1.31
CA LYS A 90 0.65 -1.29 -1.93
C LYS A 90 0.70 0.21 -2.31
N PRO A 91 -0.06 0.65 -3.31
CA PRO A 91 -0.74 -0.15 -4.34
C PRO A 91 0.28 -0.89 -5.20
N LEU A 92 -0.10 -2.03 -5.76
CA LEU A 92 0.83 -2.92 -6.46
C LEU A 92 1.60 -2.24 -7.59
N ALA A 93 0.94 -1.40 -8.37
CA ALA A 93 1.50 -0.75 -9.55
C ALA A 93 0.79 0.58 -9.84
N TYR A 94 1.43 1.44 -10.61
CA TYR A 94 0.87 2.73 -11.03
C TYR A 94 -0.22 2.55 -12.11
N THR A 95 -0.07 1.54 -12.98
CA THR A 95 -1.03 1.20 -14.02
C THR A 95 -1.39 -0.29 -14.03
N ILE A 96 -2.55 -0.62 -14.61
CA ILE A 96 -2.99 -2.02 -14.78
C ILE A 96 -2.00 -2.81 -15.65
N SER A 97 -1.48 -2.19 -16.72
CA SER A 97 -0.51 -2.83 -17.61
C SER A 97 0.80 -3.19 -16.91
N GLU A 98 1.27 -2.33 -16.01
CA GLU A 98 2.42 -2.62 -15.13
C GLU A 98 2.14 -3.82 -14.23
N GLY A 99 0.98 -3.84 -13.56
CA GLY A 99 0.60 -4.98 -12.73
C GLY A 99 0.58 -6.30 -13.49
N LEU A 100 0.08 -6.31 -14.73
CA LEU A 100 0.11 -7.49 -15.61
C LEU A 100 1.55 -7.89 -15.99
N ALA A 101 2.43 -6.92 -16.24
CA ALA A 101 3.85 -7.16 -16.51
C ALA A 101 4.57 -7.76 -15.29
N MET A 102 4.27 -7.29 -14.08
CA MET A 102 4.78 -7.84 -12.82
C MET A 102 4.38 -9.30 -12.65
N VAL A 103 3.09 -9.63 -12.83
CA VAL A 103 2.60 -11.02 -12.76
C VAL A 103 3.34 -11.91 -13.75
N LYS A 104 3.54 -11.45 -14.99
CA LYS A 104 4.29 -12.19 -16.01
C LYS A 104 5.75 -12.40 -15.60
N ALA A 105 6.43 -11.38 -15.07
CA ALA A 105 7.82 -11.47 -14.62
C ALA A 105 7.98 -12.47 -13.47
N VAL A 106 7.11 -12.40 -12.46
CA VAL A 106 7.11 -13.33 -11.31
C VAL A 106 6.99 -14.79 -11.78
N ARG A 107 6.00 -15.06 -12.65
CA ARG A 107 5.75 -16.41 -13.17
C ARG A 107 6.89 -16.93 -14.03
N ASN A 108 7.40 -16.11 -14.96
CA ASN A 108 8.48 -16.49 -15.87
C ASN A 108 9.78 -16.79 -15.13
N ASN A 109 10.09 -16.04 -14.08
CA ASN A 109 11.30 -16.21 -13.28
C ASN A 109 11.11 -17.16 -12.08
N LYS A 110 9.88 -17.70 -11.88
CA LYS A 110 9.56 -18.61 -10.77
C LYS A 110 9.92 -18.00 -9.40
N ARG A 111 9.59 -16.73 -9.20
CA ARG A 111 9.82 -16.00 -7.95
C ARG A 111 8.54 -15.89 -7.14
N VAL A 112 8.70 -15.58 -5.86
CA VAL A 112 7.59 -15.25 -4.97
C VAL A 112 7.43 -13.73 -4.93
N LEU A 113 6.19 -13.26 -5.10
CA LEU A 113 5.81 -11.87 -4.87
C LEU A 113 4.72 -11.81 -3.80
N GLN A 114 5.00 -11.07 -2.74
CA GLN A 114 3.99 -10.70 -1.73
C GLN A 114 3.67 -9.23 -1.85
N VAL A 115 2.39 -8.90 -2.00
CA VAL A 115 1.91 -7.50 -1.96
C VAL A 115 1.71 -7.07 -0.50
N GLY A 116 2.04 -5.83 -0.18
CA GLY A 116 1.95 -5.24 1.15
C GLY A 116 0.52 -4.95 1.64
N SER A 117 -0.39 -5.91 1.49
CA SER A 117 -1.78 -5.83 1.95
C SER A 117 -1.89 -6.19 3.44
N GLN A 118 -1.19 -5.44 4.31
CA GLN A 118 -1.03 -5.77 5.73
C GLN A 118 -2.33 -5.83 6.53
N GLN A 119 -3.40 -5.16 6.09
CA GLN A 119 -4.71 -5.24 6.76
C GLN A 119 -5.29 -6.64 6.76
N ARG A 120 -4.95 -7.48 5.78
CA ARG A 120 -5.33 -8.91 5.77
C ARG A 120 -4.78 -9.70 6.97
N SER A 121 -3.78 -9.18 7.66
CA SER A 121 -3.19 -9.77 8.87
C SER A 121 -3.65 -9.10 10.17
N SER A 122 -4.47 -8.06 10.11
CA SER A 122 -5.00 -7.40 11.30
C SER A 122 -6.20 -8.14 11.85
N LYS A 123 -6.28 -8.30 13.16
CA LYS A 123 -7.30 -9.12 13.83
C LYS A 123 -8.74 -8.65 13.55
N GLU A 124 -8.97 -7.35 13.59
CA GLU A 124 -10.29 -6.75 13.33
C GLU A 124 -10.75 -7.02 11.91
N PHE A 125 -9.86 -6.91 10.91
CA PHE A 125 -10.20 -7.19 9.52
C PHE A 125 -10.39 -8.69 9.27
N GLN A 126 -9.56 -9.55 9.86
CA GLN A 126 -9.75 -11.00 9.78
C GLN A 126 -11.08 -11.41 10.41
N ALA A 127 -11.43 -10.86 11.58
CA ALA A 127 -12.71 -11.13 12.23
C ALA A 127 -13.89 -10.69 11.35
N ALA A 128 -13.81 -9.51 10.71
CA ALA A 128 -14.86 -9.05 9.79
C ALA A 128 -14.99 -9.96 8.56
N ILE A 129 -13.88 -10.39 7.96
CA ILE A 129 -13.85 -11.34 6.83
C ILE A 129 -14.51 -12.66 7.25
N ASP A 130 -14.08 -13.23 8.38
CA ASP A 130 -14.61 -14.50 8.89
C ASP A 130 -16.11 -14.39 9.21
N MET A 131 -16.54 -13.31 9.85
CA MET A 131 -17.96 -13.08 10.16
C MET A 131 -18.82 -13.00 8.91
N VAL A 132 -18.36 -12.29 7.85
CA VAL A 132 -19.08 -12.20 6.57
C VAL A 132 -19.12 -13.56 5.89
N GLN A 133 -17.99 -14.27 5.77
CA GLN A 133 -17.91 -15.56 5.09
C GLN A 133 -18.69 -16.66 5.81
N ASN A 134 -18.81 -16.59 7.16
CA ASN A 134 -19.61 -17.52 7.94
C ASN A 134 -21.09 -17.11 8.07
N GLY A 135 -21.53 -16.09 7.32
CA GLY A 135 -22.95 -15.69 7.27
C GLY A 135 -23.48 -15.01 8.51
N ALA A 136 -22.61 -14.36 9.32
CA ALA A 136 -23.02 -13.72 10.58
C ALA A 136 -24.10 -12.65 10.39
N ILE A 137 -24.14 -12.01 9.23
CA ILE A 137 -25.13 -10.97 8.89
C ILE A 137 -26.03 -11.40 7.71
N GLY A 138 -26.07 -12.70 7.39
CA GLY A 138 -26.87 -13.24 6.30
C GLY A 138 -26.27 -12.97 4.92
N HIS A 139 -27.12 -12.86 3.90
CA HIS A 139 -26.71 -12.56 2.54
C HIS A 139 -26.28 -11.10 2.42
N ILE A 140 -25.11 -10.87 1.83
CA ILE A 140 -24.59 -9.49 1.64
C ILE A 140 -25.36 -8.81 0.49
N GLU A 141 -25.97 -7.68 0.80
CA GLU A 141 -26.70 -6.85 -0.18
C GLU A 141 -25.82 -5.72 -0.71
N LYS A 142 -25.10 -5.04 0.20
CA LYS A 142 -24.31 -3.84 -0.13
C LYS A 142 -23.03 -3.79 0.70
N ILE A 143 -22.03 -3.10 0.15
CA ILE A 143 -20.80 -2.77 0.84
C ILE A 143 -20.56 -1.26 0.68
N TYR A 144 -20.28 -0.56 1.78
CA TYR A 144 -19.84 0.81 1.78
C TYR A 144 -18.38 0.83 2.18
N ALA A 145 -17.52 1.36 1.30
CA ALA A 145 -16.08 1.46 1.55
C ALA A 145 -15.65 2.92 1.37
N ARG A 146 -15.23 3.56 2.45
CA ARG A 146 -14.69 4.92 2.40
C ARG A 146 -13.18 4.87 2.28
N VAL A 147 -12.65 5.44 1.20
CA VAL A 147 -11.20 5.49 0.93
C VAL A 147 -10.70 6.92 0.77
N GLY A 148 -11.49 7.83 0.23
CA GLY A 148 -11.15 9.23 0.03
C GLY A 148 -11.15 9.65 -1.44
N GLU A 149 -10.75 10.88 -1.69
CA GLU A 149 -10.93 11.52 -2.99
C GLU A 149 -9.92 11.02 -4.06
N PRO A 150 -10.29 11.11 -5.34
CA PRO A 150 -9.39 10.81 -6.46
C PRO A 150 -8.21 11.80 -6.51
N PRO A 151 -7.16 11.50 -7.30
CA PRO A 151 -6.02 12.40 -7.42
C PRO A 151 -6.40 13.72 -8.10
N THR A 152 -5.70 14.78 -7.72
CA THR A 152 -5.84 16.13 -8.29
C THR A 152 -4.65 16.48 -9.17
N PRO A 153 -4.77 17.44 -10.12
CA PRO A 153 -3.62 17.93 -10.87
C PRO A 153 -2.54 18.52 -9.95
N LEU A 154 -1.27 18.31 -10.32
CA LEU A 154 -0.13 18.87 -9.57
C LEU A 154 -0.17 20.41 -9.62
N SER A 155 -0.19 21.03 -8.43
CA SER A 155 -0.33 22.48 -8.27
C SER A 155 0.75 23.10 -7.35
N LEU A 156 1.76 22.31 -6.94
CA LEU A 156 2.87 22.81 -6.12
C LEU A 156 3.82 23.67 -6.96
N PRO A 157 4.42 24.75 -6.40
CA PRO A 157 5.45 25.52 -7.08
C PRO A 157 6.76 24.75 -7.19
N GLU A 158 7.54 25.03 -8.21
CA GLU A 158 8.89 24.48 -8.34
C GLU A 158 9.82 25.03 -7.25
N MET A 159 10.63 24.14 -6.66
CA MET A 159 11.62 24.46 -5.63
C MET A 159 12.99 23.88 -6.01
N PRO A 160 14.10 24.45 -5.52
CA PRO A 160 15.43 23.87 -5.74
C PRO A 160 15.56 22.47 -5.17
N VAL A 161 16.11 21.56 -5.99
CA VAL A 161 16.37 20.18 -5.57
C VAL A 161 17.48 20.17 -4.52
N PRO A 162 17.31 19.49 -3.36
CA PRO A 162 18.35 19.34 -2.36
C PRO A 162 19.56 18.56 -2.92
N ALA A 163 20.76 18.90 -2.48
CA ALA A 163 21.99 18.27 -2.97
C ALA A 163 22.12 16.77 -2.66
N ASN A 164 21.39 16.29 -1.66
CA ASN A 164 21.35 14.88 -1.24
C ASN A 164 20.30 14.04 -2.00
N LEU A 165 19.49 14.65 -2.88
CA LEU A 165 18.41 13.98 -3.62
C LEU A 165 18.71 13.92 -5.12
N ASN A 166 18.78 12.73 -5.68
CA ASN A 166 18.73 12.53 -7.12
C ASN A 166 17.27 12.54 -7.61
N PHE A 167 16.75 13.75 -7.90
CA PHE A 167 15.33 13.90 -8.26
C PHE A 167 14.99 13.26 -9.62
N ASN A 168 15.93 13.22 -10.56
CA ASN A 168 15.72 12.52 -11.84
C ASN A 168 15.46 11.02 -11.62
N GLN A 169 16.24 10.39 -10.73
CA GLN A 169 16.01 9.01 -10.34
C GLN A 169 14.73 8.86 -9.50
N TRP A 170 14.38 9.85 -8.68
CA TRP A 170 13.11 9.81 -7.96
C TRP A 170 11.91 9.77 -8.91
N MET A 171 11.92 10.57 -9.97
CA MET A 171 10.89 10.54 -11.01
C MET A 171 10.86 9.18 -11.75
N GLY A 172 12.03 8.64 -12.06
CA GLY A 172 12.14 7.34 -12.73
C GLY A 172 11.36 7.25 -14.05
N PRO A 173 10.37 6.34 -14.15
CA PRO A 173 9.59 6.17 -15.37
C PRO A 173 8.57 7.29 -15.64
N LEU A 174 8.34 8.21 -14.71
CA LEU A 174 7.48 9.35 -14.93
C LEU A 174 8.15 10.34 -15.89
N ASN A 175 7.42 10.82 -16.89
CA ASN A 175 7.93 11.70 -17.93
C ASN A 175 7.05 12.94 -18.18
N ASP A 176 6.11 13.25 -17.28
CA ASP A 176 5.29 14.44 -17.40
C ASP A 176 6.14 15.70 -17.08
N PRO A 177 6.22 16.68 -17.99
CA PRO A 177 7.02 17.89 -17.81
C PRO A 177 6.52 18.81 -16.68
N LYS A 178 5.35 18.56 -16.12
CA LYS A 178 4.82 19.28 -14.96
C LYS A 178 5.45 18.83 -13.67
N ILE A 179 6.10 17.66 -13.64
CA ILE A 179 6.69 17.13 -12.42
C ILE A 179 7.99 17.85 -12.13
N HIS A 180 8.05 18.51 -11.00
CA HIS A 180 9.22 19.23 -10.48
C HIS A 180 9.33 19.01 -8.98
N TYR A 181 10.50 19.29 -8.41
CA TYR A 181 10.72 19.11 -6.99
C TYR A 181 9.94 20.13 -6.16
N HIS A 182 9.32 19.60 -5.11
CA HIS A 182 8.79 20.37 -3.97
C HIS A 182 8.93 19.52 -2.70
N PRO A 183 9.27 20.11 -1.53
CA PRO A 183 9.43 19.35 -0.28
C PRO A 183 8.14 18.67 0.20
N ASP A 184 6.97 19.16 -0.19
CA ASP A 184 5.72 18.45 0.08
C ASP A 184 5.55 17.21 -0.81
N LEU A 185 5.97 17.28 -2.07
CA LEU A 185 5.91 16.15 -2.99
C LEU A 185 6.85 15.02 -2.54
N CYS A 186 8.11 15.38 -2.29
CA CYS A 186 9.17 14.48 -1.83
C CYS A 186 9.83 15.06 -0.56
N PRO A 187 9.29 14.79 0.64
CA PRO A 187 9.79 15.39 1.86
C PRO A 187 11.25 15.05 2.12
N PRO A 188 12.10 16.07 2.40
CA PRO A 188 13.43 15.82 2.95
C PRO A 188 13.29 15.24 4.36
N ILE A 189 14.25 14.42 4.74
CA ILE A 189 14.35 13.92 6.11
C ILE A 189 15.71 14.25 6.70
N SER A 190 15.77 14.45 8.01
CA SER A 190 17.03 14.65 8.75
C SER A 190 17.59 13.32 9.26
N LEU A 191 18.88 13.30 9.60
CA LEU A 191 19.52 12.15 10.25
C LEU A 191 19.02 11.97 11.68
N ASP A 192 18.72 13.08 12.35
CA ASP A 192 18.19 13.14 13.71
C ASP A 192 16.78 13.75 13.63
N PRO A 193 15.72 12.91 13.52
CA PRO A 193 14.37 13.39 13.24
C PRO A 193 13.78 14.16 14.41
N GLU A 194 13.16 15.29 14.09
CA GLU A 194 12.31 16.02 15.02
C GLU A 194 10.96 15.32 15.23
N GLU A 195 10.26 15.60 16.33
CA GLU A 195 9.00 14.96 16.70
C GLU A 195 7.91 15.08 15.63
N ASN A 196 7.91 16.20 14.89
CA ASN A 196 6.89 16.51 13.86
C ASN A 196 7.44 16.47 12.43
N GLU A 197 8.53 15.73 12.18
CA GLU A 197 9.10 15.63 10.84
C GLU A 197 8.08 15.05 9.85
N LYS A 198 7.85 15.76 8.73
CA LYS A 198 6.95 15.32 7.68
C LYS A 198 7.58 14.17 6.89
N LEU A 199 7.03 12.95 7.06
CA LEU A 199 7.52 11.75 6.40
C LEU A 199 6.70 11.34 5.15
N TRP A 200 5.45 11.84 5.06
CA TRP A 200 4.52 11.44 4.00
C TRP A 200 4.57 12.43 2.84
N GLY A 201 5.04 11.95 1.69
CA GLY A 201 5.07 12.73 0.46
C GLY A 201 3.68 12.88 -0.15
N ALA A 202 3.35 14.12 -0.55
CA ALA A 202 2.11 14.44 -1.25
C ALA A 202 2.06 13.90 -2.69
N TRP A 203 3.13 13.28 -3.18
CA TRP A 203 3.14 12.60 -4.50
C TRP A 203 1.95 11.66 -4.69
N ARG A 204 1.42 11.10 -3.61
CA ARG A 204 0.26 10.21 -3.61
C ARG A 204 -1.01 10.86 -4.12
N TRP A 205 -1.14 12.15 -3.92
CA TRP A 205 -2.39 12.89 -4.13
C TRP A 205 -2.50 13.53 -5.50
N TYR A 206 -1.41 13.56 -6.27
CA TYR A 206 -1.37 14.16 -7.60
C TYR A 206 -1.45 13.11 -8.69
N GLN A 207 -2.24 13.42 -9.75
CA GLN A 207 -2.45 12.50 -10.87
C GLN A 207 -1.19 12.26 -11.72
N GLU A 208 -0.21 13.18 -11.67
CA GLU A 208 1.06 13.04 -12.38
C GLU A 208 2.07 12.13 -11.67
N THR A 209 1.88 11.86 -10.38
CA THR A 209 2.84 11.10 -9.55
C THR A 209 2.23 9.99 -8.72
N GLY A 210 0.89 9.95 -8.60
CA GLY A 210 0.16 8.95 -7.80
C GLY A 210 -1.27 8.80 -8.30
N ASN A 211 -2.05 7.94 -7.63
CA ASN A 211 -3.43 7.63 -8.00
C ASN A 211 -4.44 8.06 -6.92
N GLY A 212 -4.06 9.00 -6.06
CA GLY A 212 -4.90 9.57 -5.01
C GLY A 212 -5.24 8.62 -3.88
N TYR A 213 -6.15 9.08 -3.02
CA TYR A 213 -6.66 8.24 -1.93
C TYR A 213 -7.39 7.00 -2.45
N THR A 214 -8.02 7.08 -3.62
CA THR A 214 -8.70 5.95 -4.22
C THR A 214 -7.79 4.74 -4.42
N ALA A 215 -6.53 4.94 -4.85
CA ALA A 215 -5.56 3.86 -4.95
C ALA A 215 -4.86 3.59 -3.61
N ASP A 216 -4.41 4.65 -2.90
CA ASP A 216 -3.63 4.49 -1.67
C ASP A 216 -4.42 3.79 -0.56
N TRP A 217 -5.65 4.23 -0.27
CA TRP A 217 -6.54 3.60 0.71
C TRP A 217 -7.44 2.52 0.09
N GLY A 218 -7.76 2.62 -1.21
CA GLY A 218 -8.50 1.58 -1.92
C GLY A 218 -7.79 0.25 -1.92
N ALA A 219 -6.45 0.24 -2.08
CA ALA A 219 -5.63 -0.96 -1.94
C ALA A 219 -5.73 -1.63 -0.55
N HIS A 220 -6.29 -0.95 0.44
CA HIS A 220 -6.58 -1.49 1.75
C HIS A 220 -8.04 -1.89 1.91
N MET A 221 -8.98 -0.95 1.65
CA MET A 221 -10.39 -1.15 1.98
C MET A 221 -11.12 -1.98 0.94
N PHE A 222 -10.90 -1.73 -0.36
CA PHE A 222 -11.50 -2.55 -1.41
C PHE A 222 -10.95 -3.98 -1.39
N ASP A 223 -9.67 -4.16 -1.03
CA ASP A 223 -9.04 -5.45 -0.87
C ASP A 223 -9.71 -6.29 0.24
N ILE A 224 -9.94 -5.71 1.41
CA ILE A 224 -10.66 -6.37 2.51
C ILE A 224 -12.11 -6.68 2.13
N ALA A 225 -12.80 -5.70 1.50
CA ALA A 225 -14.16 -5.91 1.06
C ALA A 225 -14.28 -7.08 0.07
N GLN A 226 -13.39 -7.14 -0.91
CA GLN A 226 -13.32 -8.21 -1.90
C GLN A 226 -13.00 -9.58 -1.27
N ALA A 227 -12.05 -9.61 -0.33
CA ALA A 227 -11.71 -10.82 0.43
C ALA A 227 -12.91 -11.33 1.22
N ALA A 228 -13.64 -10.45 1.91
CA ALA A 228 -14.79 -10.82 2.73
C ALA A 228 -15.93 -11.47 1.92
N ILE A 229 -16.15 -11.04 0.68
CA ILE A 229 -17.17 -11.65 -0.20
C ILE A 229 -16.63 -12.81 -1.06
N GLY A 230 -15.40 -13.29 -0.78
CA GLY A 230 -14.82 -14.46 -1.46
C GLY A 230 -14.43 -14.22 -2.92
N MET A 231 -14.14 -12.97 -3.32
CA MET A 231 -13.86 -12.59 -4.70
C MET A 231 -12.38 -12.43 -5.04
N ASP A 232 -11.47 -13.03 -4.28
CA ASP A 232 -10.02 -12.96 -4.51
C ASP A 232 -9.58 -13.49 -5.89
N GLY A 233 -10.32 -14.44 -6.46
CA GLY A 233 -10.07 -14.99 -7.81
C GLY A 233 -10.73 -14.19 -8.94
N SER A 234 -11.39 -13.06 -8.64
CA SER A 234 -12.20 -12.28 -9.56
C SER A 234 -12.08 -10.80 -9.27
N GLY A 235 -13.01 -9.99 -9.81
CA GLY A 235 -13.10 -8.56 -9.52
C GLY A 235 -14.47 -8.02 -9.94
N PRO A 236 -14.71 -6.73 -9.75
CA PRO A 236 -15.90 -6.07 -10.25
C PRO A 236 -15.99 -6.20 -11.76
N VAL A 237 -17.22 -6.46 -12.25
CA VAL A 237 -17.51 -6.58 -13.71
C VAL A 237 -18.05 -5.28 -14.30
N GLU A 238 -18.42 -4.33 -13.45
CA GLU A 238 -18.90 -3.02 -13.84
C GLU A 238 -18.40 -1.94 -12.85
N PHE A 239 -17.93 -0.84 -13.41
CA PHE A 239 -17.54 0.35 -12.66
C PHE A 239 -18.37 1.55 -13.13
N THR A 240 -19.00 2.24 -12.20
CA THR A 240 -19.69 3.51 -12.46
C THR A 240 -18.98 4.61 -11.67
N PRO A 241 -18.31 5.57 -12.33
CA PRO A 241 -17.64 6.64 -11.63
C PRO A 241 -18.60 7.64 -11.03
N LYS A 242 -18.20 8.29 -9.94
CA LYS A 242 -18.91 9.44 -9.34
C LYS A 242 -19.20 10.51 -10.40
N GLY A 243 -20.42 11.00 -10.45
CA GLY A 243 -20.89 12.00 -11.40
C GLY A 243 -21.43 11.44 -12.72
N TYR A 244 -21.14 10.20 -13.07
CA TYR A 244 -21.69 9.59 -14.28
C TYR A 244 -23.20 9.36 -14.14
N ASN A 245 -23.99 9.90 -15.08
CA ASN A 245 -25.46 9.87 -15.02
C ASN A 245 -26.06 10.36 -13.68
N GLY A 246 -25.39 11.32 -13.01
CA GLY A 246 -25.85 11.88 -11.73
C GLY A 246 -25.59 11.01 -10.51
N THR A 247 -24.79 9.95 -10.61
CA THR A 247 -24.38 9.12 -9.46
C THR A 247 -23.60 9.93 -8.44
N GLN A 248 -24.00 9.83 -7.17
CA GLN A 248 -23.35 10.55 -6.07
C GLN A 248 -21.98 9.97 -5.71
N TYR A 249 -21.82 8.64 -5.85
CA TYR A 249 -20.64 7.88 -5.44
C TYR A 249 -20.20 6.94 -6.55
N SER A 250 -18.90 6.61 -6.58
CA SER A 250 -18.41 5.53 -7.46
C SER A 250 -18.91 4.18 -6.96
N THR A 251 -19.35 3.32 -7.90
CA THR A 251 -19.85 1.98 -7.58
C THR A 251 -19.10 0.92 -8.36
N MET A 252 -18.97 -0.25 -7.74
CA MET A 252 -18.36 -1.45 -8.30
C MET A 252 -19.33 -2.60 -8.14
N ARG A 253 -19.77 -3.20 -9.25
CA ARG A 253 -20.69 -4.35 -9.23
C ARG A 253 -19.91 -5.62 -9.50
N TYR A 254 -20.13 -6.63 -8.69
CA TYR A 254 -19.59 -7.97 -8.86
C TYR A 254 -20.55 -8.88 -9.64
N ALA A 255 -20.01 -9.94 -10.24
CA ALA A 255 -20.80 -10.90 -11.05
C ALA A 255 -21.92 -11.60 -10.25
N ASN A 256 -21.76 -11.73 -8.93
CA ASN A 256 -22.79 -12.27 -8.01
C ASN A 256 -23.88 -11.27 -7.61
N GLY A 257 -23.88 -10.05 -8.16
CA GLY A 257 -24.87 -9.03 -7.90
C GLY A 257 -24.55 -8.09 -6.73
N ILE A 258 -23.55 -8.39 -5.91
CA ILE A 258 -23.13 -7.50 -4.81
C ILE A 258 -22.61 -6.18 -5.37
N VAL A 259 -23.01 -5.09 -4.76
CA VAL A 259 -22.56 -3.73 -5.11
C VAL A 259 -21.73 -3.15 -3.97
N MET A 260 -20.50 -2.77 -4.27
CA MET A 260 -19.65 -1.97 -3.39
C MET A 260 -19.70 -0.51 -3.84
N THR A 261 -19.88 0.41 -2.92
CA THR A 261 -19.93 1.85 -3.19
C THR A 261 -18.85 2.57 -2.39
N GLU A 262 -18.08 3.43 -3.06
CA GLU A 262 -17.14 4.34 -2.38
C GLU A 262 -17.93 5.48 -1.74
N GLN A 263 -18.29 5.33 -0.47
CA GLN A 263 -19.06 6.31 0.30
C GLN A 263 -18.76 6.20 1.81
N PRO A 264 -19.16 7.20 2.63
CA PRO A 264 -19.04 7.09 4.06
C PRO A 264 -19.67 5.80 4.60
N TYR A 265 -18.95 5.13 5.51
CA TYR A 265 -19.44 3.94 6.21
C TYR A 265 -20.00 4.25 7.60
N LEU A 266 -19.63 5.43 8.15
CA LEU A 266 -20.18 6.01 9.39
C LEU A 266 -20.88 7.34 9.07
N GLU A 267 -22.04 7.57 9.69
CA GLU A 267 -22.81 8.82 9.51
C GLU A 267 -22.20 9.98 10.31
N ASP A 268 -21.70 9.69 11.51
CA ASP A 268 -21.14 10.66 12.46
C ASP A 268 -19.67 11.02 12.13
N ASN A 269 -18.98 10.22 11.30
CA ASN A 269 -17.63 10.50 10.84
C ASN A 269 -17.47 10.12 9.36
N PRO A 270 -17.99 10.93 8.43
CA PRO A 270 -18.04 10.58 7.00
C PRO A 270 -16.68 10.52 6.31
N ASP A 271 -15.64 11.09 6.90
CA ASP A 271 -14.27 11.08 6.35
C ASP A 271 -13.40 9.94 6.86
N ALA A 272 -13.87 9.18 7.85
CA ALA A 272 -13.16 8.02 8.35
C ALA A 272 -13.02 6.93 7.28
N GLN A 273 -11.81 6.42 7.08
CA GLN A 273 -11.59 5.27 6.18
C GLN A 273 -12.01 3.98 6.87
N GLY A 274 -12.82 3.21 6.19
CA GLY A 274 -13.34 1.93 6.71
C GLY A 274 -14.37 1.31 5.79
N ILE A 275 -14.97 0.23 6.25
CA ILE A 275 -15.91 -0.58 5.48
C ILE A 275 -17.13 -0.90 6.33
N LYS A 276 -18.31 -0.84 5.70
CA LYS A 276 -19.56 -1.38 6.25
C LYS A 276 -20.13 -2.43 5.30
N PHE A 277 -20.28 -3.64 5.80
CA PHE A 277 -21.02 -4.70 5.15
C PHE A 277 -22.46 -4.67 5.62
N VAL A 278 -23.40 -4.69 4.69
CA VAL A 278 -24.83 -4.71 4.96
C VAL A 278 -25.42 -5.98 4.38
N GLY A 279 -26.00 -6.79 5.23
CA GLY A 279 -26.70 -8.02 4.88
C GLY A 279 -28.15 -7.99 5.32
N ASP A 280 -28.90 -9.02 4.92
CA ASP A 280 -30.32 -9.15 5.25
C ASP A 280 -30.60 -9.39 6.75
N ASN A 281 -29.59 -9.80 7.55
CA ASN A 281 -29.69 -10.03 9.00
C ASN A 281 -28.78 -9.13 9.84
N GLY A 282 -28.37 -7.98 9.31
CA GLY A 282 -27.59 -7.00 10.07
C GLY A 282 -26.44 -6.37 9.30
N TRP A 283 -25.49 -5.80 10.03
CA TRP A 283 -24.35 -5.10 9.45
C TRP A 283 -23.07 -5.33 10.29
N ILE A 284 -21.91 -5.16 9.64
CA ILE A 284 -20.59 -5.14 10.26
C ILE A 284 -19.87 -3.89 9.77
N GLU A 285 -19.23 -3.14 10.68
CA GLU A 285 -18.33 -2.03 10.40
C GLU A 285 -16.93 -2.39 10.86
N VAL A 286 -15.94 -2.09 10.02
CA VAL A 286 -14.53 -2.36 10.33
C VAL A 286 -13.60 -1.29 9.80
N ALA A 287 -12.64 -0.90 10.63
CA ALA A 287 -11.54 0.00 10.32
C ALA A 287 -10.31 -0.39 11.13
N ARG A 288 -9.21 0.33 10.98
CA ARG A 288 -7.99 0.07 11.77
C ARG A 288 -8.26 0.30 13.27
N GLY A 289 -8.09 -0.75 14.07
CA GLY A 289 -8.36 -0.72 15.52
C GLY A 289 -9.84 -0.59 15.88
N TYR A 290 -10.76 -0.88 14.94
CA TYR A 290 -12.20 -0.77 15.15
C TYR A 290 -12.96 -1.89 14.46
N ILE A 291 -13.87 -2.52 15.19
CA ILE A 291 -14.89 -3.41 14.64
C ILE A 291 -16.19 -3.21 15.42
N ASN A 292 -17.29 -3.18 14.70
CA ASN A 292 -18.64 -3.05 15.26
C ASN A 292 -19.63 -3.92 14.47
N CYS A 293 -20.72 -4.32 15.07
CA CYS A 293 -21.72 -5.20 14.46
C CYS A 293 -23.09 -4.93 15.04
N SER A 294 -24.13 -5.07 14.24
CA SER A 294 -25.52 -4.96 14.72
C SER A 294 -25.87 -5.92 15.84
N ASP A 295 -25.19 -7.08 15.90
CA ASP A 295 -25.26 -8.02 17.01
C ASP A 295 -23.87 -8.15 17.69
N GLN A 296 -23.68 -7.38 18.76
CA GLN A 296 -22.42 -7.32 19.52
C GLN A 296 -21.94 -8.69 20.06
N SER A 297 -22.85 -9.66 20.19
CA SER A 297 -22.49 -10.99 20.69
C SER A 297 -21.59 -11.76 19.71
N LYS A 298 -21.64 -11.42 18.43
CA LYS A 298 -20.88 -12.04 17.33
C LYS A 298 -19.44 -11.56 17.22
N ILE A 299 -19.11 -10.41 17.82
CA ILE A 299 -17.74 -9.89 17.83
C ILE A 299 -16.88 -10.78 18.74
N PRO A 300 -15.69 -11.23 18.28
CA PRO A 300 -14.75 -11.98 19.12
C PRO A 300 -14.44 -11.24 20.44
N SER A 301 -14.32 -11.98 21.54
CA SER A 301 -14.19 -11.41 22.89
C SER A 301 -12.91 -10.58 23.08
N ASP A 302 -11.86 -10.88 22.34
CA ASP A 302 -10.58 -10.17 22.37
C ASP A 302 -10.57 -8.89 21.50
N LEU A 303 -11.68 -8.58 20.84
CA LEU A 303 -11.89 -7.37 20.02
C LEU A 303 -13.02 -6.47 20.54
N LYS A 304 -13.64 -6.85 21.66
CA LYS A 304 -14.71 -6.07 22.36
C LYS A 304 -14.14 -4.94 23.19
#